data_69f984401289cbfe19eb837a7d441c9e
#
_entry.id   69f984401289cbfe19eb837a7d441c9e
#
_cell.length_a   1.000
_cell.length_b   1.000
_cell.length_c   1.000
_cell.angle_alpha   90.00
_cell.angle_beta   90.00
_cell.angle_gamma   90.00
#
_symmetry.space_group_name_H-M   'P 1'
#
loop_
_entity.id
_entity.type
_entity.pdbx_description
1 polymer ?
#
loop_
_entity_poly.entity_id
_entity_poly.type
_entity_poly.pdbx_seq_one_letter_code
_entity_poly.pdbx_strand_id
1 'polypeptide(L)'
;MRSIINYFKEIITGVWSLLVGMKVTGSYFFRPSTIVTQKYPNNRKNLVMFDRFKGEVVMPHNEKNEHKCTGCGICEINCPNGTIEIISKTITTEDGKKKRIIDKHIYRLGMCTFCALCVKTCPSNALAFSNDFEHAVFNRALLIKTLNKPGSQLMKGVE
;
A
#
# COMPACT_ATOMS: atom_id res chain seq x y z
N MET A 1 43.33 13.23 -44.68
CA MET A 1 43.90 12.28 -43.70
C MET A 1 43.31 12.36 -42.31
N ARG A 2 43.11 13.54 -41.71
CA ARG A 2 42.50 13.63 -40.35
C ARG A 2 41.07 13.02 -40.24
N SER A 3 40.25 13.12 -41.31
CA SER A 3 38.89 12.56 -41.30
C SER A 3 38.86 11.01 -41.23
N ILE A 4 39.76 10.35 -41.95
CA ILE A 4 39.84 8.89 -41.97
C ILE A 4 40.36 8.34 -40.63
N ILE A 5 41.34 9.00 -40.01
CA ILE A 5 41.85 8.63 -38.70
C ILE A 5 40.78 8.77 -37.63
N ASN A 6 39.98 9.86 -37.65
CA ASN A 6 38.87 10.06 -36.71
C ASN A 6 37.80 8.98 -36.91
N TYR A 7 37.45 8.61 -38.11
CA TYR A 7 36.51 7.55 -38.41
C TYR A 7 36.92 6.19 -37.77
N PHE A 8 38.16 5.77 -37.98
CA PHE A 8 38.66 4.55 -37.36
C PHE A 8 38.73 4.63 -35.85
N LYS A 9 39.07 5.80 -35.26
CA LYS A 9 39.05 6.03 -33.82
C LYS A 9 37.64 5.91 -33.26
N GLU A 10 36.64 6.44 -33.94
CA GLU A 10 35.24 6.33 -33.50
C GLU A 10 34.73 4.89 -33.56
N ILE A 11 35.08 4.12 -34.56
CA ILE A 11 34.74 2.69 -34.63
C ILE A 11 35.41 1.93 -33.46
N ILE A 12 36.70 2.13 -33.22
CA ILE A 12 37.39 1.44 -32.14
C ILE A 12 36.81 1.80 -30.77
N THR A 13 36.54 3.08 -30.54
CA THR A 13 35.92 3.52 -29.27
C THR A 13 34.48 3.00 -29.10
N GLY A 14 33.73 2.92 -30.19
CA GLY A 14 32.37 2.33 -30.17
C GLY A 14 32.39 0.83 -29.83
N VAL A 15 33.26 0.07 -30.50
CA VAL A 15 33.45 -1.36 -30.20
C VAL A 15 33.93 -1.58 -28.77
N TRP A 16 34.87 -0.76 -28.31
CA TRP A 16 35.37 -0.86 -26.93
C TRP A 16 34.24 -0.57 -25.89
N SER A 17 33.44 0.47 -26.11
CA SER A 17 32.31 0.79 -25.29
C SER A 17 31.29 -0.36 -25.23
N LEU A 18 31.03 -1.01 -26.37
CA LEU A 18 30.16 -2.18 -26.45
C LEU A 18 30.69 -3.34 -25.57
N LEU A 19 31.99 -3.64 -25.71
CA LEU A 19 32.62 -4.70 -24.95
C LEU A 19 32.60 -4.44 -23.44
N VAL A 20 32.82 -3.19 -23.03
CA VAL A 20 32.68 -2.77 -21.62
C VAL A 20 31.26 -2.97 -21.11
N GLY A 21 30.27 -2.56 -21.89
CA GLY A 21 28.85 -2.78 -21.55
C GLY A 21 28.49 -4.26 -21.41
N MET A 22 28.97 -5.09 -22.37
CA MET A 22 28.79 -6.55 -22.34
C MET A 22 29.47 -7.19 -21.13
N LYS A 23 30.64 -6.72 -20.72
CA LYS A 23 31.35 -7.20 -19.51
C LYS A 23 30.50 -6.91 -18.25
N VAL A 24 29.91 -5.74 -18.15
CA VAL A 24 29.06 -5.36 -17.00
C VAL A 24 27.81 -6.26 -16.93
N THR A 25 27.06 -6.37 -18.02
CA THR A 25 25.87 -7.23 -18.07
C THR A 25 26.19 -8.70 -17.86
N GLY A 26 27.29 -9.20 -18.48
CA GLY A 26 27.74 -10.56 -18.29
C GLY A 26 28.13 -10.87 -16.84
N SER A 27 28.69 -9.89 -16.11
CA SER A 27 29.04 -10.10 -14.71
C SER A 27 27.82 -10.41 -13.84
N TYR A 28 26.64 -9.82 -14.15
CA TYR A 28 25.37 -10.14 -13.46
C TYR A 28 24.85 -11.53 -13.81
N PHE A 29 25.06 -11.97 -15.04
CA PHE A 29 24.67 -13.31 -15.46
C PHE A 29 25.42 -14.42 -14.68
N PHE A 30 26.72 -14.22 -14.45
CA PHE A 30 27.56 -15.22 -13.75
C PHE A 30 27.51 -15.10 -12.22
N ARG A 31 26.82 -14.09 -11.65
CA ARG A 31 26.73 -13.88 -10.20
C ARG A 31 25.28 -14.02 -9.71
N PRO A 32 24.78 -15.24 -9.44
CA PRO A 32 23.41 -15.44 -8.99
C PRO A 32 23.09 -14.74 -7.65
N SER A 33 24.13 -14.46 -6.82
CA SER A 33 23.95 -13.71 -5.56
C SER A 33 23.52 -12.25 -5.74
N THR A 34 23.64 -11.69 -6.96
CA THR A 34 23.19 -10.33 -7.25
C THR A 34 21.73 -10.25 -7.72
N ILE A 35 21.04 -11.40 -7.83
CA ILE A 35 19.64 -11.46 -8.24
C ILE A 35 18.77 -11.05 -7.04
N VAL A 36 18.22 -9.83 -7.09
CA VAL A 36 17.30 -9.30 -6.07
C VAL A 36 15.82 -9.47 -6.46
N THR A 37 15.54 -9.93 -7.68
CA THR A 37 14.17 -10.12 -8.16
C THR A 37 13.51 -11.33 -7.52
N GLN A 38 12.29 -11.15 -7.03
CA GLN A 38 11.47 -12.23 -6.47
C GLN A 38 10.61 -12.86 -7.57
N LYS A 39 10.65 -14.19 -7.69
CA LYS A 39 9.88 -14.93 -8.71
C LYS A 39 8.47 -15.22 -8.21
N TYR A 40 7.57 -14.29 -8.38
CA TYR A 40 6.15 -14.51 -8.16
C TYR A 40 5.55 -15.28 -9.36
N PRO A 41 4.65 -16.30 -9.19
CA PRO A 41 4.05 -16.74 -7.91
C PRO A 41 4.84 -17.82 -7.16
N ASN A 42 5.98 -18.31 -7.68
CA ASN A 42 6.71 -19.45 -7.12
C ASN A 42 7.19 -19.18 -5.68
N ASN A 43 7.55 -17.93 -5.38
CA ASN A 43 8.04 -17.50 -4.06
C ASN A 43 6.95 -16.88 -3.17
N ARG A 44 5.66 -17.14 -3.43
CA ARG A 44 4.54 -16.50 -2.72
C ARG A 44 4.60 -16.60 -1.21
N LYS A 45 5.06 -17.74 -0.66
CA LYS A 45 5.14 -17.97 0.79
C LYS A 45 6.26 -17.18 1.48
N ASN A 46 7.33 -16.86 0.75
CA ASN A 46 8.53 -16.21 1.26
C ASN A 46 8.71 -14.80 0.65
N LEU A 47 7.62 -14.23 0.14
CA LEU A 47 7.65 -12.93 -0.48
C LEU A 47 7.92 -11.85 0.56
N VAL A 48 9.01 -11.11 0.40
CA VAL A 48 9.39 -10.00 1.28
C VAL A 48 8.97 -8.70 0.63
N MET A 49 8.06 -7.98 1.29
CA MET A 49 7.65 -6.65 0.86
C MET A 49 8.56 -5.59 1.48
N PHE A 50 8.80 -4.51 0.77
CA PHE A 50 9.55 -3.37 1.30
C PHE A 50 8.68 -2.54 2.26
N ASP A 51 9.31 -1.84 3.21
CA ASP A 51 8.63 -1.14 4.33
C ASP A 51 7.55 -0.13 3.90
N ARG A 52 7.70 0.47 2.71
CA ARG A 52 6.73 1.43 2.17
C ARG A 52 5.69 0.81 1.25
N PHE A 53 5.59 -0.52 1.23
CA PHE A 53 4.58 -1.19 0.42
C PHE A 53 3.17 -0.84 0.91
N LYS A 54 2.25 -0.67 -0.04
CA LYS A 54 0.86 -0.29 0.21
C LYS A 54 -0.04 -1.30 -0.51
N GLY A 55 -0.42 -2.35 0.19
CA GLY A 55 -1.32 -3.36 -0.34
C GLY A 55 -2.77 -2.88 -0.32
N GLU A 56 -3.41 -2.90 0.83
CA GLU A 56 -4.77 -2.35 1.01
C GLU A 56 -4.89 -1.60 2.33
N VAL A 57 -5.86 -0.70 2.42
CA VAL A 57 -6.15 -0.01 3.67
C VAL A 57 -6.88 -0.96 4.60
N VAL A 58 -6.39 -1.07 5.82
CA VAL A 58 -6.97 -1.90 6.88
C VAL A 58 -7.15 -1.09 8.15
N MET A 59 -8.08 -1.53 8.99
CA MET A 59 -8.25 -1.02 10.35
C MET A 59 -7.70 -2.09 11.31
N PRO A 60 -6.52 -1.87 11.92
CA PRO A 60 -5.97 -2.80 12.91
C PRO A 60 -6.91 -2.94 14.11
N HIS A 61 -7.13 -4.19 14.55
CA HIS A 61 -7.89 -4.53 15.73
C HIS A 61 -6.98 -5.29 16.72
N ASN A 62 -7.18 -5.06 18.00
CA ASN A 62 -6.51 -5.81 19.04
C ASN A 62 -7.10 -7.23 19.17
N GLU A 63 -6.49 -8.07 20.00
CA GLU A 63 -7.00 -9.40 20.35
C GLU A 63 -8.41 -9.37 20.93
N LYS A 64 -8.78 -8.27 21.62
CA LYS A 64 -10.12 -8.01 22.17
C LYS A 64 -11.12 -7.45 21.17
N ASN A 65 -10.77 -7.43 19.87
CA ASN A 65 -11.56 -6.84 18.80
C ASN A 65 -11.86 -5.33 19.00
N GLU A 66 -10.89 -4.58 19.55
CA GLU A 66 -11.00 -3.13 19.72
C GLU A 66 -10.22 -2.40 18.61
N HIS A 67 -10.75 -1.27 18.17
CA HIS A 67 -10.11 -0.39 17.16
C HIS A 67 -9.93 1.03 17.70
N LYS A 68 -9.08 1.82 17.03
CA LYS A 68 -8.79 3.21 17.42
C LYS A 68 -9.68 4.24 16.69
N CYS A 69 -10.56 3.84 15.80
CA CYS A 69 -11.33 4.76 14.98
C CYS A 69 -12.48 5.40 15.77
N THR A 70 -12.46 6.74 15.86
CA THR A 70 -13.51 7.55 16.51
C THR A 70 -14.67 7.90 15.59
N GLY A 71 -14.62 7.56 14.30
CA GLY A 71 -15.63 7.91 13.32
C GLY A 71 -15.67 9.40 12.95
N CYS A 72 -14.54 10.11 13.05
CA CYS A 72 -14.46 11.56 12.83
C CYS A 72 -14.73 12.02 11.38
N GLY A 73 -14.62 11.12 10.38
CA GLY A 73 -14.89 11.45 8.98
C GLY A 73 -13.72 12.08 8.21
N ILE A 74 -12.61 12.40 8.84
CA ILE A 74 -11.47 13.08 8.20
C ILE A 74 -10.92 12.27 7.01
N CYS A 75 -10.84 10.95 7.11
CA CYS A 75 -10.35 10.09 6.03
C CYS A 75 -11.30 10.06 4.83
N GLU A 76 -12.62 10.23 5.04
CA GLU A 76 -13.62 10.34 3.98
C GLU A 76 -13.47 11.67 3.23
N ILE A 77 -13.37 12.79 3.96
CA ILE A 77 -13.22 14.15 3.39
C ILE A 77 -11.92 14.28 2.61
N ASN A 78 -10.81 13.72 3.13
CA ASN A 78 -9.48 13.82 2.50
C ASN A 78 -9.26 12.79 1.36
N CYS A 79 -10.22 11.92 1.08
CA CYS A 79 -10.08 10.95 0.02
C CYS A 79 -10.39 11.58 -1.35
N PRO A 80 -9.40 11.75 -2.26
CA PRO A 80 -9.64 12.41 -3.55
C PRO A 80 -10.60 11.63 -4.45
N ASN A 81 -10.69 10.32 -4.26
CA ASN A 81 -11.52 9.44 -5.09
C ASN A 81 -12.84 9.01 -4.41
N GLY A 82 -13.15 9.51 -3.22
CA GLY A 82 -14.37 9.11 -2.48
C GLY A 82 -14.45 7.61 -2.20
N THR A 83 -13.32 6.96 -1.93
CA THR A 83 -13.27 5.50 -1.73
C THR A 83 -13.72 5.08 -0.34
N ILE A 84 -13.76 6.02 0.60
CA ILE A 84 -14.11 5.79 2.00
C ILE A 84 -15.46 6.45 2.29
N GLU A 85 -16.32 5.71 2.98
CA GLU A 85 -17.59 6.20 3.47
C GLU A 85 -17.75 5.78 4.94
N ILE A 86 -18.08 6.73 5.82
CA ILE A 86 -18.20 6.50 7.25
C ILE A 86 -19.64 6.66 7.68
N ILE A 87 -20.25 5.55 8.09
CA ILE A 87 -21.55 5.54 8.73
C ILE A 87 -21.32 5.56 10.24
N SER A 88 -21.75 6.66 10.91
CA SER A 88 -21.62 6.81 12.36
C SER A 88 -22.97 6.84 13.04
N LYS A 89 -23.03 6.30 14.25
CA LYS A 89 -24.19 6.36 15.16
C LYS A 89 -23.84 7.22 16.37
N THR A 90 -24.80 7.97 16.85
CA THR A 90 -24.68 8.70 18.12
C THR A 90 -25.32 7.88 19.21
N ILE A 91 -24.57 7.49 20.21
CA ILE A 91 -25.10 6.86 21.41
C ILE A 91 -25.02 7.85 22.58
N THR A 92 -26.00 7.81 23.45
CA THR A 92 -25.98 8.55 24.70
C THR A 92 -25.38 7.65 25.76
N THR A 93 -24.25 8.06 26.33
CA THR A 93 -23.61 7.35 27.44
C THR A 93 -24.45 7.55 28.71
N GLU A 94 -24.33 6.67 29.71
CA GLU A 94 -25.04 6.75 31.00
C GLU A 94 -24.87 8.10 31.70
N ASP A 95 -23.77 8.80 31.44
CA ASP A 95 -23.46 10.15 31.91
C ASP A 95 -24.20 11.27 31.14
N GLY A 96 -25.14 10.94 30.25
CA GLY A 96 -25.90 11.92 29.44
C GLY A 96 -25.09 12.57 28.29
N LYS A 97 -23.83 12.22 28.10
CA LYS A 97 -23.00 12.75 27.02
C LYS A 97 -23.26 11.99 25.70
N LYS A 98 -23.52 12.75 24.63
CA LYS A 98 -23.65 12.18 23.28
C LYS A 98 -22.25 11.84 22.74
N LYS A 99 -21.96 10.54 22.54
CA LYS A 99 -20.71 10.07 21.91
C LYS A 99 -21.00 9.55 20.52
N ARG A 100 -20.22 10.04 19.54
CA ARG A 100 -20.28 9.52 18.17
C ARG A 100 -19.45 8.25 18.08
N ILE A 101 -20.03 7.19 17.57
CA ILE A 101 -19.36 5.88 17.37
C ILE A 101 -19.51 5.49 15.90
N ILE A 102 -18.48 4.86 15.38
CA ILE A 102 -18.53 4.28 14.05
C ILE A 102 -19.47 3.07 14.02
N ASP A 103 -20.37 3.04 13.05
CA ASP A 103 -21.19 1.87 12.74
C ASP A 103 -20.54 1.04 11.65
N LYS A 104 -20.22 1.66 10.50
CA LYS A 104 -19.55 1.00 9.38
C LYS A 104 -18.51 1.92 8.78
N HIS A 105 -17.33 1.36 8.49
CA HIS A 105 -16.29 1.98 7.70
C HIS A 105 -16.21 1.27 6.35
N ILE A 106 -16.88 1.81 5.37
CA ILE A 106 -16.92 1.21 4.03
C ILE A 106 -15.72 1.70 3.23
N TYR A 107 -15.02 0.76 2.61
CA TYR A 107 -13.85 1.00 1.78
C TYR A 107 -14.02 0.34 0.40
N ARG A 108 -13.98 1.15 -0.65
CA ARG A 108 -14.09 0.72 -2.05
C ARG A 108 -12.70 0.57 -2.66
N LEU A 109 -12.09 -0.61 -2.49
CA LEU A 109 -10.74 -0.91 -2.94
C LEU A 109 -10.53 -0.64 -4.44
N GLY A 110 -11.51 -0.99 -5.29
CA GLY A 110 -11.40 -0.81 -6.73
C GLY A 110 -11.29 0.64 -7.23
N MET A 111 -11.49 1.62 -6.35
CA MET A 111 -11.35 3.05 -6.66
C MET A 111 -10.13 3.68 -5.95
N CYS A 112 -9.43 2.92 -5.10
CA CYS A 112 -8.33 3.45 -4.29
C CYS A 112 -7.06 3.61 -5.13
N THR A 113 -6.41 4.77 -5.01
CA THR A 113 -5.10 5.08 -5.63
C THR A 113 -3.91 4.87 -4.68
N PHE A 114 -4.13 4.32 -3.50
CA PHE A 114 -3.09 4.06 -2.50
C PHE A 114 -2.22 5.28 -2.13
N CYS A 115 -2.80 6.48 -2.19
CA CYS A 115 -2.11 7.74 -1.94
C CYS A 115 -1.67 7.96 -0.48
N ALA A 116 -2.19 7.16 0.46
CA ALA A 116 -1.92 7.21 1.90
C ALA A 116 -2.47 8.46 2.65
N LEU A 117 -3.25 9.32 2.02
CA LEU A 117 -3.80 10.50 2.70
C LEU A 117 -4.65 10.10 3.90
N CYS A 118 -5.57 9.14 3.75
CA CYS A 118 -6.44 8.66 4.84
C CYS A 118 -5.67 8.13 6.05
N VAL A 119 -4.52 7.49 5.83
CA VAL A 119 -3.64 6.99 6.91
C VAL A 119 -2.89 8.13 7.57
N LYS A 120 -2.31 9.04 6.77
CA LYS A 120 -1.49 10.16 7.28
C LYS A 120 -2.30 11.22 8.02
N THR A 121 -3.55 11.45 7.61
CA THR A 121 -4.42 12.46 8.22
C THR A 121 -5.28 11.93 9.36
N CYS A 122 -5.19 10.63 9.67
CA CYS A 122 -5.96 10.03 10.74
C CYS A 122 -5.40 10.44 12.12
N PRO A 123 -6.13 11.21 12.94
CA PRO A 123 -5.62 11.70 14.22
C PRO A 123 -5.41 10.59 15.25
N SER A 124 -6.21 9.53 15.19
CA SER A 124 -6.11 8.38 16.10
C SER A 124 -5.24 7.24 15.57
N ASN A 125 -4.58 7.42 14.40
CA ASN A 125 -3.80 6.35 13.74
C ASN A 125 -4.58 5.02 13.64
N ALA A 126 -5.86 5.11 13.29
CA ALA A 126 -6.76 3.96 13.21
C ALA A 126 -6.66 3.18 11.91
N LEU A 127 -5.97 3.71 10.89
CA LEU A 127 -5.81 3.10 9.59
C LEU A 127 -4.35 2.78 9.31
N ALA A 128 -4.12 1.66 8.64
CA ALA A 128 -2.80 1.22 8.20
C ALA A 128 -2.89 0.59 6.80
N PHE A 129 -1.74 0.32 6.17
CA PHE A 129 -1.69 -0.52 4.98
C PHE A 129 -1.29 -1.95 5.36
N SER A 130 -1.94 -2.93 4.76
CA SER A 130 -1.52 -4.33 4.81
C SER A 130 -0.52 -4.63 3.69
N ASN A 131 0.06 -5.83 3.75
CA ASN A 131 0.90 -6.37 2.67
C ASN A 131 0.09 -7.19 1.65
N ASP A 132 -1.23 -7.27 1.80
CA ASP A 132 -2.09 -7.99 0.88
C ASP A 132 -2.24 -7.21 -0.42
N PHE A 133 -1.93 -7.86 -1.54
CA PHE A 133 -1.94 -7.25 -2.88
C PHE A 133 -2.72 -8.08 -3.90
N GLU A 134 -3.18 -9.27 -3.52
CA GLU A 134 -3.92 -10.15 -4.41
C GLU A 134 -5.42 -9.83 -4.38
N HIS A 135 -5.82 -8.85 -5.18
CA HIS A 135 -7.19 -8.33 -5.21
C HIS A 135 -7.98 -8.75 -6.44
N ALA A 136 -7.53 -9.80 -7.15
CA ALA A 136 -8.25 -10.32 -8.30
C ALA A 136 -9.54 -11.04 -7.86
N VAL A 137 -10.68 -10.52 -8.30
CA VAL A 137 -12.00 -11.05 -7.96
C VAL A 137 -12.90 -11.12 -9.20
N PHE A 138 -13.81 -12.07 -9.26
CA PHE A 138 -14.78 -12.18 -10.36
C PHE A 138 -15.93 -11.16 -10.25
N ASN A 139 -16.27 -10.75 -9.04
CA ASN A 139 -17.37 -9.79 -8.81
C ASN A 139 -16.83 -8.53 -8.15
N ARG A 140 -17.10 -7.37 -8.77
CA ARG A 140 -16.68 -6.06 -8.27
C ARG A 140 -17.22 -5.75 -6.87
N ALA A 141 -18.35 -6.30 -6.48
CA ALA A 141 -18.91 -6.11 -5.14
C ALA A 141 -17.98 -6.61 -4.02
N LEU A 142 -17.13 -7.62 -4.30
CA LEU A 142 -16.15 -8.13 -3.34
C LEU A 142 -15.00 -7.15 -3.05
N LEU A 143 -14.83 -6.12 -3.88
CA LEU A 143 -13.88 -5.03 -3.64
C LEU A 143 -14.44 -3.95 -2.70
N ILE A 144 -15.69 -4.05 -2.28
CA ILE A 144 -16.28 -3.19 -1.27
C ILE A 144 -16.13 -3.91 0.07
N LYS A 145 -15.24 -3.40 0.91
CA LYS A 145 -14.90 -3.99 2.21
C LYS A 145 -15.39 -3.13 3.35
N THR A 146 -15.83 -3.75 4.44
CA THR A 146 -16.09 -3.08 5.71
C THR A 146 -14.87 -3.28 6.59
N LEU A 147 -14.17 -2.19 6.93
CA LEU A 147 -12.89 -2.26 7.64
C LEU A 147 -13.04 -2.56 9.12
N ASN A 148 -14.13 -2.10 9.76
CA ASN A 148 -14.42 -2.48 11.14
C ASN A 148 -15.03 -3.88 11.21
N LYS A 149 -14.50 -4.72 12.08
CA LYS A 149 -15.02 -6.08 12.29
C LYS A 149 -16.38 -6.04 12.99
N PRO A 150 -17.27 -7.01 12.72
CA PRO A 150 -18.54 -7.12 13.45
C PRO A 150 -18.31 -7.20 14.97
N GLY A 151 -19.08 -6.42 15.76
CA GLY A 151 -18.93 -6.39 17.21
C GLY A 151 -17.68 -5.69 17.73
N SER A 152 -16.91 -5.02 16.88
CA SER A 152 -15.72 -4.27 17.31
C SER A 152 -16.12 -3.04 18.13
N GLN A 153 -15.29 -2.72 19.14
CA GLN A 153 -15.51 -1.60 20.05
C GLN A 153 -14.34 -0.60 19.96
N LEU A 154 -14.63 0.64 20.34
CA LEU A 154 -13.61 1.66 20.47
C LEU A 154 -12.70 1.35 21.67
N MET A 155 -11.40 1.38 21.45
CA MET A 155 -10.40 1.19 22.51
C MET A 155 -10.57 2.27 23.60
N LYS A 156 -10.55 1.88 24.87
CA LYS A 156 -10.59 2.82 26.01
C LYS A 156 -9.34 3.70 26.00
N GLY A 157 -9.53 5.01 26.10
CA GLY A 157 -8.41 6.00 26.11
C GLY A 157 -8.08 6.64 24.76
N VAL A 158 -8.86 6.38 23.71
CA VAL A 158 -8.82 7.13 22.45
C VAL A 158 -9.95 8.16 22.49
N GLU A 159 -9.62 9.42 22.76
CA GLU A 159 -10.51 10.58 22.70
C GLU A 159 -10.19 11.44 21.46
#